data_8fdbc5abe0787defafcd599dcde24110
#
_entry.id   8fdbc5abe0787defafcd599dcde24110
#
_cell.length_a   1.000
_cell.length_b   1.000
_cell.length_c   1.000
_cell.angle_alpha   90.00
_cell.angle_beta   90.00
_cell.angle_gamma   90.00
#
_symmetry.space_group_name_H-M   'P 1'
#
loop_
_entity.id
_entity.type
_entity.pdbx_description
1 polymer ?
#
loop_
_entity_poly.entity_id
_entity_poly.type
_entity_poly.pdbx_seq_one_letter_code
_entity_poly.pdbx_strand_id
1 'polypeptide(L)'
;MIKLIWTLYPFVCSIVIDGIYEALGTFGFDGGNVLEPAMGIGNFFGRMPEDMQAHSQLYGVEIDSLSGRIAQALYPDADIAIQGFEQNRFQNGSFDVAVGNVPFGELGFREENPIKAHPKIFYSTFCGSRMFLFSVSPLSRNL
;
A
#
# COMPACT_ATOMS: atom_id res chain seq x y z
N MET A 1 -12.49 27.63 7.91
CA MET A 1 -12.72 26.78 6.71
C MET A 1 -11.69 25.65 6.57
N ILE A 2 -10.44 25.84 6.93
CA ILE A 2 -9.38 24.80 6.83
C ILE A 2 -9.56 23.63 7.81
N LYS A 3 -10.06 23.87 9.04
CA LYS A 3 -10.30 22.80 10.03
C LYS A 3 -11.36 21.76 9.61
N LEU A 4 -12.38 22.15 8.83
CA LEU A 4 -13.45 21.25 8.41
C LEU A 4 -12.95 20.23 7.37
N ILE A 5 -12.03 20.63 6.51
CA ILE A 5 -11.42 19.77 5.49
C ILE A 5 -10.61 18.63 6.14
N TRP A 6 -9.88 18.91 7.22
CA TRP A 6 -9.13 17.90 7.97
C TRP A 6 -10.00 16.88 8.72
N THR A 7 -11.23 17.27 9.10
CA THR A 7 -12.17 16.37 9.78
C THR A 7 -12.85 15.40 8.80
N LEU A 8 -13.05 15.81 7.54
CA LEU A 8 -13.62 14.96 6.49
C LEU A 8 -12.56 14.09 5.78
N TYR A 9 -11.30 14.47 5.90
CA TYR A 9 -10.18 13.86 5.19
C TYR A 9 -9.92 12.36 5.53
N PRO A 10 -9.97 11.93 6.81
CA PRO A 10 -9.83 10.51 7.16
C PRO A 10 -10.98 9.67 6.59
N PHE A 11 -12.18 10.24 6.54
CA PHE A 11 -13.37 9.52 6.07
C PHE A 11 -13.35 9.28 4.55
N VAL A 12 -12.95 10.29 3.77
CA VAL A 12 -12.80 10.15 2.31
C VAL A 12 -11.70 9.15 1.96
N CYS A 13 -10.56 9.20 2.66
CA CYS A 13 -9.50 8.23 2.47
C CYS A 13 -9.95 6.80 2.79
N SER A 14 -10.77 6.60 3.83
CA SER A 14 -11.25 5.27 4.19
C SER A 14 -12.15 4.65 3.11
N ILE A 15 -13.07 5.43 2.54
CA ILE A 15 -13.94 4.96 1.45
C ILE A 15 -13.11 4.53 0.23
N VAL A 16 -12.04 5.27 -0.10
CA VAL A 16 -11.16 4.93 -1.21
C VAL A 16 -10.40 3.63 -0.92
N ILE A 17 -9.88 3.47 0.30
CA ILE A 17 -9.16 2.25 0.69
C ILE A 17 -10.10 1.04 0.64
N ASP A 18 -11.32 1.18 1.15
CA ASP A 18 -12.33 0.11 1.10
C ASP A 18 -12.66 -0.29 -0.33
N GLY A 19 -12.86 0.70 -1.22
CA GLY A 19 -13.10 0.45 -2.64
C GLY A 19 -11.93 -0.22 -3.35
N ILE A 20 -10.68 0.05 -2.93
CA ILE A 20 -9.50 -0.64 -3.44
C ILE A 20 -9.51 -2.11 -3.03
N TYR A 21 -9.80 -2.44 -1.77
CA TYR A 21 -9.88 -3.83 -1.32
C TYR A 21 -11.05 -4.59 -1.96
N GLU A 22 -12.19 -3.95 -2.15
CA GLU A 22 -13.31 -4.51 -2.90
C GLU A 22 -12.90 -4.86 -4.35
N ALA A 23 -12.21 -3.95 -5.02
CA ALA A 23 -11.68 -4.20 -6.36
C ALA A 23 -10.66 -5.34 -6.38
N LEU A 24 -9.73 -5.40 -5.41
CA LEU A 24 -8.77 -6.48 -5.29
C LEU A 24 -9.46 -7.84 -5.13
N GLY A 25 -10.49 -7.93 -4.29
CA GLY A 25 -11.30 -9.14 -4.13
C GLY A 25 -12.01 -9.53 -5.44
N THR A 26 -12.54 -8.56 -6.19
CA THR A 26 -13.14 -8.78 -7.51
C THR A 26 -12.13 -9.34 -8.53
N PHE A 27 -10.85 -8.97 -8.42
CA PHE A 27 -9.77 -9.52 -9.24
C PHE A 27 -9.26 -10.89 -8.74
N GLY A 28 -9.84 -11.43 -7.67
CA GLY A 28 -9.51 -12.74 -7.12
C GLY A 28 -8.33 -12.72 -6.14
N PHE A 29 -7.96 -11.56 -5.60
CA PHE A 29 -7.00 -11.49 -4.53
C PHE A 29 -7.69 -11.78 -3.19
N ASP A 30 -7.25 -12.83 -2.52
CA ASP A 30 -7.77 -13.30 -1.23
C ASP A 30 -6.70 -13.36 -0.13
N GLY A 31 -5.47 -12.94 -0.46
CA GLY A 31 -4.31 -12.90 0.44
C GLY A 31 -3.00 -13.12 -0.29
N GLY A 32 -1.89 -12.94 0.41
CA GLY A 32 -0.53 -13.05 -0.14
C GLY A 32 0.43 -12.03 0.46
N ASN A 33 1.52 -11.75 -0.22
CA ASN A 33 2.48 -10.73 0.20
C ASN A 33 2.01 -9.34 -0.21
N VAL A 34 1.67 -8.51 0.76
CA VAL A 34 1.14 -7.15 0.55
C VAL A 34 2.15 -6.11 0.98
N LEU A 35 2.46 -5.17 0.10
CA LEU A 35 3.38 -4.05 0.36
C LEU A 35 2.65 -2.72 0.46
N GLU A 36 2.93 -1.94 1.51
CA GLU A 36 2.57 -0.52 1.63
C GLU A 36 3.87 0.32 1.62
N PRO A 37 4.28 0.91 0.47
CA PRO A 37 5.63 1.48 0.29
C PRO A 37 5.85 2.87 0.91
N ALA A 38 4.79 3.55 1.34
CA ALA A 38 4.81 4.84 2.06
C ALA A 38 3.65 4.82 3.05
N MET A 39 3.79 3.95 4.07
CA MET A 39 2.65 3.50 4.85
C MET A 39 2.12 4.51 5.87
N GLY A 40 2.91 5.50 6.26
CA GLY A 40 2.55 6.35 7.39
C GLY A 40 2.35 5.51 8.64
N ILE A 41 1.15 5.56 9.21
CA ILE A 41 0.76 4.72 10.36
C ILE A 41 0.04 3.42 9.95
N GLY A 42 -0.03 3.08 8.65
CA GLY A 42 -0.62 1.83 8.15
C GLY A 42 -2.13 1.87 7.95
N ASN A 43 -2.65 2.93 7.35
CA ASN A 43 -4.09 3.06 7.10
C ASN A 43 -4.64 1.97 6.18
N PHE A 44 -3.86 1.49 5.21
CA PHE A 44 -4.26 0.38 4.35
C PHE A 44 -4.32 -0.93 5.13
N PHE A 45 -3.33 -1.21 5.97
CA PHE A 45 -3.35 -2.43 6.79
C PHE A 45 -4.55 -2.45 7.75
N GLY A 46 -4.86 -1.31 8.40
CA GLY A 46 -5.96 -1.22 9.34
C GLY A 46 -7.36 -1.30 8.71
N ARG A 47 -7.45 -1.22 7.39
CA ARG A 47 -8.72 -1.33 6.66
C ARG A 47 -8.81 -2.57 5.76
N MET A 48 -7.78 -3.40 5.77
CA MET A 48 -7.83 -4.67 5.04
C MET A 48 -8.92 -5.56 5.63
N PRO A 49 -9.78 -6.20 4.82
CA PRO A 49 -10.74 -7.18 5.30
C PRO A 49 -10.08 -8.28 6.11
N GLU A 50 -10.71 -8.71 7.20
CA GLU A 50 -10.12 -9.66 8.16
C GLU A 50 -9.76 -11.01 7.51
N ASP A 51 -10.58 -11.50 6.60
CA ASP A 51 -10.34 -12.73 5.85
C ASP A 51 -9.11 -12.60 4.93
N MET A 52 -8.98 -11.46 4.25
CA MET A 52 -7.83 -11.16 3.40
C MET A 52 -6.56 -10.98 4.25
N GLN A 53 -6.66 -10.30 5.39
CA GLN A 53 -5.54 -10.09 6.31
C GLN A 53 -5.04 -11.41 6.91
N ALA A 54 -5.94 -12.32 7.26
CA ALA A 54 -5.60 -13.63 7.83
C ALA A 54 -4.77 -14.50 6.86
N HIS A 55 -4.86 -14.27 5.57
CA HIS A 55 -4.12 -14.99 4.53
C HIS A 55 -2.96 -14.16 3.93
N SER A 56 -2.61 -13.03 4.57
CA SER A 56 -1.59 -12.12 4.04
C SER A 56 -0.39 -11.99 4.97
N GLN A 57 0.79 -11.84 4.34
CA GLN A 57 1.98 -11.32 5.00
C GLN A 57 2.14 -9.84 4.65
N LEU A 58 2.21 -8.99 5.66
CA LEU A 58 2.22 -7.54 5.50
C LEU A 58 3.63 -6.97 5.57
N TYR A 59 3.98 -6.13 4.61
CA TYR A 59 5.27 -5.45 4.51
C TYR A 59 5.04 -3.95 4.38
N GLY A 60 5.65 -3.16 5.26
CA GLY A 60 5.54 -1.71 5.26
C GLY A 60 6.87 -1.01 5.15
N VAL A 61 6.90 0.13 4.50
CA VAL A 61 8.06 1.03 4.49
C VAL A 61 7.60 2.44 4.83
N GLU A 62 8.29 3.08 5.77
CA GLU A 62 8.01 4.46 6.16
C GLU A 62 9.32 5.20 6.46
N ILE A 63 9.47 6.38 5.89
CA ILE A 63 10.67 7.20 6.09
C ILE A 63 10.62 8.00 7.40
N ASP A 64 9.40 8.42 7.82
CA ASP A 64 9.23 9.14 9.08
C ASP A 64 9.30 8.19 10.28
N SER A 65 10.27 8.42 11.14
CA SER A 65 10.54 7.53 12.27
C SER A 65 9.42 7.49 13.31
N LEU A 66 8.65 8.56 13.47
CA LEU A 66 7.54 8.60 14.42
C LEU A 66 6.37 7.75 13.88
N SER A 67 5.96 8.01 12.65
CA SER A 67 4.90 7.26 11.98
C SER A 67 5.25 5.77 11.88
N GLY A 68 6.47 5.44 11.48
CA GLY A 68 6.93 4.05 11.38
C GLY A 68 6.91 3.31 12.70
N ARG A 69 7.32 3.94 13.81
CA ARG A 69 7.24 3.34 15.16
C ARG A 69 5.79 3.14 15.62
N ILE A 70 4.89 4.06 15.29
CA ILE A 70 3.46 3.90 15.56
C ILE A 70 2.93 2.70 14.77
N ALA A 71 3.28 2.60 13.49
CA ALA A 71 2.88 1.47 12.65
C ALA A 71 3.40 0.13 13.20
N GLN A 72 4.67 0.04 13.60
CA GLN A 72 5.24 -1.16 14.24
C GLN A 72 4.50 -1.57 15.52
N ALA A 73 4.03 -0.59 16.30
CA ALA A 73 3.26 -0.86 17.50
C ALA A 73 1.82 -1.32 17.21
N LEU A 74 1.22 -0.82 16.12
CA LEU A 74 -0.13 -1.19 15.68
C LEU A 74 -0.17 -2.55 14.98
N TYR A 75 0.89 -2.90 14.25
CA TYR A 75 0.97 -4.12 13.42
C TYR A 75 2.23 -4.93 13.78
N PRO A 76 2.27 -5.57 14.97
CA PRO A 76 3.48 -6.26 15.45
C PRO A 76 3.87 -7.48 14.60
N ASP A 77 2.94 -8.05 13.85
CA ASP A 77 3.16 -9.19 12.97
C ASP A 77 3.58 -8.81 11.54
N ALA A 78 3.58 -7.50 11.23
CA ALA A 78 4.02 -7.01 9.93
C ALA A 78 5.53 -6.73 9.91
N ASP A 79 6.16 -6.94 8.76
CA ASP A 79 7.55 -6.55 8.53
C ASP A 79 7.62 -5.08 8.10
N ILE A 80 7.93 -4.19 9.04
CA ILE A 80 7.93 -2.74 8.83
C ILE A 80 9.34 -2.18 8.94
N ALA A 81 9.86 -1.66 7.82
CA ALA A 81 11.13 -0.98 7.71
C ALA A 81 11.00 0.55 7.84
N ILE A 82 11.75 1.15 8.77
CA ILE A 82 11.79 2.62 8.95
C ILE A 82 12.98 3.16 8.17
N GLN A 83 12.76 3.46 6.87
CA GLN A 83 13.79 3.93 5.95
C GLN A 83 13.15 4.49 4.67
N GLY A 84 13.96 5.14 3.82
CA GLY A 84 13.49 5.50 2.47
C GLY A 84 13.22 4.25 1.63
N PHE A 85 12.20 4.30 0.78
CA PHE A 85 11.81 3.15 -0.05
C PHE A 85 12.94 2.72 -0.99
N GLU A 86 13.77 3.63 -1.46
CA GLU A 86 14.93 3.39 -2.32
C GLU A 86 16.05 2.58 -1.63
N GLN A 87 16.02 2.48 -0.30
CA GLN A 87 17.00 1.72 0.48
C GLN A 87 16.64 0.24 0.62
N ASN A 88 15.41 -0.13 0.22
CA ASN A 88 14.97 -1.52 0.27
C ASN A 88 15.61 -2.34 -0.85
N ARG A 89 15.85 -3.61 -0.54
CA ARG A 89 16.42 -4.60 -1.47
C ARG A 89 15.42 -5.72 -1.76
N PHE A 90 14.15 -5.35 -1.94
CA PHE A 90 13.14 -6.33 -2.32
C PHE A 90 13.46 -6.92 -3.70
N GLN A 91 13.33 -8.22 -3.81
CA GLN A 91 13.47 -8.92 -5.09
C GLN A 91 12.26 -8.62 -5.99
N ASN A 92 12.46 -8.63 -7.29
CA ASN A 92 11.35 -8.49 -8.23
C ASN A 92 10.34 -9.64 -8.05
N GLY A 93 9.05 -9.28 -7.98
CA GLY A 93 7.99 -10.26 -7.82
C GLY A 93 7.81 -10.80 -6.39
N SER A 94 8.41 -10.19 -5.37
CA SER A 94 8.23 -10.58 -3.97
C SER A 94 6.81 -10.32 -3.45
N PHE A 95 6.06 -9.43 -4.09
CA PHE A 95 4.75 -9.00 -3.62
C PHE A 95 3.66 -9.35 -4.63
N ASP A 96 2.57 -9.88 -4.13
CA ASP A 96 1.35 -10.15 -4.89
C ASP A 96 0.58 -8.86 -5.14
N VAL A 97 0.55 -7.97 -4.14
CA VAL A 97 -0.11 -6.67 -4.19
C VAL A 97 0.77 -5.59 -3.57
N ALA A 98 0.79 -4.42 -4.18
CA ALA A 98 1.27 -3.19 -3.57
C ALA A 98 0.13 -2.18 -3.53
N VAL A 99 -0.15 -1.64 -2.34
CA VAL A 99 -1.17 -0.61 -2.11
C VAL A 99 -0.55 0.57 -1.40
N GLY A 100 -1.03 1.79 -1.64
CA GLY A 100 -0.50 2.92 -0.91
C GLY A 100 -1.05 4.27 -1.38
N ASN A 101 -0.86 5.26 -0.52
CA ASN A 101 -1.11 6.66 -0.81
C ASN A 101 0.23 7.39 -0.92
N VAL A 102 0.75 7.52 -2.13
CA VAL A 102 2.08 8.10 -2.37
C VAL A 102 1.95 9.62 -2.43
N PRO A 103 2.74 10.36 -1.63
CA PRO A 103 2.74 11.83 -1.71
C PRO A 103 3.23 12.28 -3.09
N PHE A 104 2.58 13.32 -3.65
CA PHE A 104 3.08 13.99 -4.83
C PHE A 104 4.38 14.72 -4.49
N GLY A 105 5.48 14.17 -4.87
CA GLY A 105 6.79 14.77 -4.90
C GLY A 105 7.52 14.22 -6.12
N GLU A 106 8.63 14.80 -6.51
CA GLU A 106 9.49 14.29 -7.58
C GLU A 106 10.10 12.91 -7.23
N LEU A 107 9.26 11.94 -6.90
CA LEU A 107 9.65 10.55 -6.95
C LEU A 107 9.81 10.23 -8.44
N GLY A 108 10.96 10.61 -8.98
CA GLY A 108 11.39 10.11 -10.26
C GLY A 108 11.38 8.59 -10.16
N PHE A 109 10.34 7.97 -10.69
CA PHE A 109 10.34 6.55 -10.96
C PHE A 109 11.45 6.29 -11.98
N ARG A 110 12.68 6.12 -11.50
CA ARG A 110 13.76 5.63 -12.35
C ARG A 110 13.36 4.26 -12.86
N GLU A 111 13.70 3.98 -14.10
CA GLU A 111 13.36 2.73 -14.78
C GLU A 111 13.86 1.45 -14.07
N GLU A 112 14.75 1.59 -13.11
CA GLU A 112 15.32 0.53 -12.28
C GLU A 112 14.48 0.19 -11.03
N ASN A 113 13.28 0.74 -10.89
CA ASN A 113 12.44 0.50 -9.72
C ASN A 113 11.85 -0.92 -9.80
N PRO A 114 12.03 -1.79 -8.78
CA PRO A 114 11.54 -3.17 -8.76
C PRO A 114 10.03 -3.30 -8.97
N ILE A 115 9.26 -2.24 -8.76
CA ILE A 115 7.83 -2.20 -9.07
C ILE A 115 7.57 -2.21 -10.59
N LYS A 116 8.52 -1.78 -11.46
CA LYS A 116 8.34 -1.71 -12.92
C LYS A 116 8.58 -3.02 -13.67
N ALA A 117 9.17 -4.03 -13.07
CA ALA A 117 9.67 -5.22 -13.77
C ALA A 117 8.63 -6.31 -14.06
N HIS A 118 7.35 -6.15 -13.67
CA HIS A 118 6.29 -7.11 -13.97
C HIS A 118 5.16 -6.48 -14.79
N PRO A 119 4.49 -7.24 -15.67
CA PRO A 119 3.29 -6.79 -16.36
C PRO A 119 2.18 -6.60 -15.32
N LYS A 120 2.06 -5.38 -14.81
CA LYS A 120 1.16 -5.03 -13.72
C LYS A 120 0.06 -4.16 -14.26
N ILE A 121 -1.15 -4.45 -13.84
CA ILE A 121 -2.26 -3.54 -14.00
C ILE A 121 -2.10 -2.48 -12.90
N PHE A 122 -1.67 -1.27 -13.29
CA PHE A 122 -1.65 -0.14 -12.39
C PHE A 122 -2.99 0.56 -12.43
N TYR A 123 -3.63 0.65 -11.27
CA TYR A 123 -4.79 1.50 -11.10
C TYR A 123 -4.38 2.68 -10.24
N SER A 124 -4.64 3.89 -10.71
CA SER A 124 -4.49 5.09 -9.92
C SER A 124 -5.84 5.77 -9.78
N THR A 125 -6.19 6.15 -8.58
CA THR A 125 -7.35 7.02 -8.35
C THR A 125 -6.90 8.27 -7.62
N PHE A 126 -7.48 9.40 -8.00
CA PHE A 126 -7.17 10.69 -7.41
C PHE A 126 -8.25 11.07 -6.40
N CYS A 127 -7.81 11.43 -5.20
CA CYS A 127 -8.66 12.04 -4.20
C CYS A 127 -7.97 13.30 -3.68
N GLY A 128 -8.41 14.47 -4.13
CA GLY A 128 -7.76 15.73 -3.80
C GLY A 128 -6.36 15.84 -4.40
N SER A 129 -5.36 16.10 -3.55
CA SER A 129 -3.95 16.25 -3.96
C SER A 129 -3.14 14.95 -3.79
N ARG A 130 -3.76 13.79 -3.66
CA ARG A 130 -3.10 12.51 -3.42
C ARG A 130 -3.46 11.48 -4.46
N MET A 131 -2.50 10.65 -4.79
CA MET A 131 -2.64 9.53 -5.70
C MET A 131 -2.59 8.23 -4.91
N PHE A 132 -3.64 7.43 -5.03
CA PHE A 132 -3.66 6.06 -4.52
C PHE A 132 -3.19 5.13 -5.63
N LEU A 133 -2.20 4.34 -5.33
CA LEU A 133 -1.67 3.33 -6.23
C LEU A 133 -1.99 1.96 -5.68
N PHE A 134 -2.45 1.07 -6.53
CA PHE A 134 -2.41 -0.34 -6.25
C PHE A 134 -1.95 -1.11 -7.50
N SER A 135 -1.23 -2.18 -7.27
CA SER A 135 -0.69 -3.04 -8.31
C SER A 135 -0.89 -4.48 -7.89
N VAL A 136 -1.40 -5.29 -8.78
CA VAL A 136 -1.62 -6.73 -8.56
C VAL A 136 -0.68 -7.50 -9.46
N SER A 137 0.07 -8.44 -8.91
CA SER A 137 0.80 -9.42 -9.72
C SER A 137 -0.19 -10.38 -10.36
N PRO A 138 0.01 -10.78 -11.63
CA PRO A 138 -0.81 -11.83 -12.21
C PRO A 138 -0.67 -13.09 -11.33
N LEU A 139 -1.78 -13.57 -10.80
CA LEU A 139 -1.82 -14.84 -10.12
C LEU A 139 -1.30 -15.91 -11.08
N SER A 140 -0.19 -16.55 -10.76
CA SER A 140 0.23 -17.77 -11.44
C SER A 140 -0.78 -18.86 -11.08
N ARG A 141 -1.90 -18.92 -11.80
CA ARG A 141 -2.75 -20.10 -11.76
C ARG A 141 -1.95 -21.22 -12.43
N ASN A 142 -1.28 -22.01 -11.62
CA ASN A 142 -0.84 -23.31 -12.06
C ASN A 142 -2.12 -24.12 -12.32
N LEU A 143 -2.50 -24.25 -13.60
CA LEU A 143 -3.42 -25.25 -14.09
C LEU A 143 -2.74 -26.60 -14.07
#